data_2b21618a0ab3eab7056faba926f2eb2c
#
_entry.id   2b21618a0ab3eab7056faba926f2eb2c
#
_cell.length_a   1.000
_cell.length_b   1.000
_cell.length_c   1.000
_cell.angle_alpha   90.00
_cell.angle_beta   90.00
_cell.angle_gamma   90.00
#
_symmetry.space_group_name_H-M   'P 1'
#
loop_
_entity.id
_entity.type
_entity.pdbx_description
1 polymer ?
#
loop_
_entity_poly.entity_id
_entity_poly.type
_entity_poly.pdbx_seq_one_letter_code
_entity_poly.pdbx_strand_id
1 'polypeptide(L)'
;MKIANVEIIMFPAKSGDCILLHFIKENFRILIDGGYVSTYEEYLKPYLMKISESGAKLDLVIVTHIDRDHINGIKKLLEENGNSKCPKIIEIGEV
;
A
#
# COMPACT_ATOMS: atom_id res chain seq x y z
N MET A 1 -2.11 -14.14 3.94
CA MET A 1 -2.13 -15.48 3.32
C MET A 1 -0.92 -15.66 2.44
N LYS A 2 -0.33 -16.82 2.43
CA LYS A 2 0.84 -17.09 1.62
C LYS A 2 0.56 -18.27 0.68
N ILE A 3 0.75 -18.05 -0.62
CA ILE A 3 0.57 -19.08 -1.64
C ILE A 3 1.88 -19.17 -2.41
N ALA A 4 2.57 -20.31 -2.32
CA ALA A 4 3.89 -20.51 -2.93
C ALA A 4 4.85 -19.39 -2.48
N ASN A 5 5.31 -18.55 -3.41
CA ASN A 5 6.25 -17.46 -3.13
C ASN A 5 5.56 -16.08 -3.10
N VAL A 6 4.24 -16.07 -2.91
CA VAL A 6 3.47 -14.84 -2.85
C VAL A 6 2.76 -14.72 -1.51
N GLU A 7 2.98 -13.61 -0.83
CA GLU A 7 2.24 -13.28 0.37
C GLU A 7 1.13 -12.29 0.01
N ILE A 8 -0.08 -12.61 0.41
CA ILE A 8 -1.26 -11.77 0.14
C ILE A 8 -1.77 -11.22 1.45
N ILE A 9 -1.76 -9.91 1.59
CA ILE A 9 -2.23 -9.22 2.78
C ILE A 9 -3.45 -8.40 2.42
N MET A 10 -4.60 -8.74 3.02
CA MET A 10 -5.84 -8.00 2.82
C MET A 10 -6.09 -7.17 4.06
N PHE A 11 -6.11 -5.85 3.91
CA PHE A 11 -6.35 -4.97 5.03
C PHE A 11 -7.84 -4.80 5.26
N PRO A 12 -8.26 -4.72 6.53
CA PRO A 12 -9.69 -4.51 6.83
C PRO A 12 -10.20 -3.24 6.19
N ALA A 13 -11.28 -3.37 5.44
CA ALA A 13 -11.93 -2.25 4.79
C ALA A 13 -13.43 -2.44 4.88
N LYS A 14 -14.17 -1.37 5.20
CA LYS A 14 -15.63 -1.44 5.31
C LYS A 14 -16.26 -1.66 3.94
N SER A 15 -15.74 -0.99 2.95
CA SER A 15 -16.04 -1.20 1.55
C SER A 15 -14.82 -0.76 0.76
N GLY A 16 -14.69 -1.24 -0.45
CA GLY A 16 -13.49 -1.02 -1.23
C GLY A 16 -12.39 -1.99 -0.83
N ASP A 17 -11.34 -2.00 -1.59
CA ASP A 17 -10.26 -2.95 -1.42
C ASP A 17 -8.98 -2.27 -0.96
N CYS A 18 -8.17 -3.00 -0.21
CA CYS A 18 -6.83 -2.60 0.13
C CYS A 18 -6.02 -3.88 0.27
N ILE A 19 -5.25 -4.20 -0.77
CA ILE A 19 -4.55 -5.48 -0.87
C ILE A 19 -3.09 -5.24 -1.17
N LEU A 20 -2.21 -5.89 -0.43
CA LEU A 20 -0.79 -5.85 -0.70
C LEU A 20 -0.33 -7.24 -1.15
N LEU A 21 0.32 -7.30 -2.30
CA LEU A 21 0.94 -8.51 -2.82
C LEU A 21 2.44 -8.39 -2.65
N HIS A 22 3.04 -9.38 -2.01
CA HIS A 22 4.48 -9.43 -1.83
C HIS A 22 5.02 -10.69 -2.52
N PHE A 23 5.69 -10.49 -3.64
CA PHE A 23 6.39 -11.56 -4.35
C PHE A 23 7.72 -11.76 -3.65
N ILE A 24 7.79 -12.76 -2.78
CA ILE A 24 8.87 -12.91 -1.81
C ILE A 24 10.22 -13.12 -2.47
N LYS A 25 10.27 -14.01 -3.45
CA LYS A 25 11.51 -14.38 -4.12
C LYS A 25 12.12 -13.20 -4.90
N GLU A 26 11.27 -12.43 -5.57
CA GLU A 26 11.68 -11.26 -6.35
C GLU A 26 11.82 -10.02 -5.46
N ASN A 27 11.34 -10.07 -4.23
CA ASN A 27 11.27 -8.94 -3.31
C ASN A 27 10.55 -7.75 -3.95
N PHE A 28 9.39 -8.02 -4.52
CA PHE A 28 8.58 -7.06 -5.27
C PHE A 28 7.22 -6.93 -4.62
N ARG A 29 6.78 -5.70 -4.37
CA ARG A 29 5.51 -5.44 -3.70
C ARG A 29 4.60 -4.57 -4.54
N ILE A 30 3.34 -5.00 -4.61
CA ILE A 30 2.28 -4.27 -5.33
C ILE A 30 1.17 -3.96 -4.34
N LEU A 31 0.82 -2.68 -4.23
CA LEU A 31 -0.34 -2.26 -3.46
C LEU A 31 -1.50 -2.03 -4.42
N ILE A 32 -2.61 -2.71 -4.20
CA ILE A 32 -3.81 -2.57 -5.01
C ILE A 32 -4.87 -1.87 -4.18
N ASP A 33 -5.19 -0.64 -4.54
CA ASP A 33 -6.12 0.25 -3.87
C ASP A 33 -5.72 0.52 -2.41
N GLY A 34 -6.32 1.49 -1.80
CA GLY A 34 -5.99 1.91 -0.44
C GLY A 34 -7.20 1.97 0.49
N GLY A 35 -8.37 1.61 -0.02
CA GLY A 35 -9.60 1.68 0.75
C GLY A 35 -9.96 3.11 1.13
N TYR A 36 -10.71 3.25 2.22
CA TYR A 36 -11.04 4.54 2.78
C TYR A 36 -9.85 5.13 3.55
N VAL A 37 -9.95 6.42 3.86
CA VAL A 37 -8.94 7.09 4.68
C VAL A 37 -8.76 6.38 6.03
N SER A 38 -9.86 5.90 6.63
CA SER A 38 -9.77 5.17 7.89
C SER A 38 -8.97 3.87 7.76
N THR A 39 -9.15 3.14 6.67
CA THR A 39 -8.37 1.92 6.41
C THR A 39 -6.89 2.26 6.31
N TYR A 40 -6.57 3.34 5.60
CA TYR A 40 -5.20 3.79 5.47
C TYR A 40 -4.61 4.16 6.82
N GLU A 41 -5.29 4.99 7.58
CA GLU A 41 -4.76 5.49 8.85
C GLU A 41 -4.60 4.40 9.92
N GLU A 42 -5.58 3.49 10.02
CA GLU A 42 -5.59 2.48 11.07
C GLU A 42 -4.75 1.26 10.76
N TYR A 43 -4.66 0.86 9.49
CA TYR A 43 -4.05 -0.41 9.12
C TYR A 43 -2.90 -0.28 8.12
N LEU A 44 -3.12 0.41 7.02
CA LEU A 44 -2.14 0.46 5.93
C LEU A 44 -0.91 1.27 6.32
N LYS A 45 -1.12 2.49 6.81
CA LYS A 45 0.00 3.38 7.16
C LYS A 45 0.94 2.76 8.19
N PRO A 46 0.44 2.23 9.33
CA PRO A 46 1.34 1.60 10.30
C PRO A 46 2.11 0.42 9.71
N TYR A 47 1.47 -0.37 8.87
CA TYR A 47 2.13 -1.50 8.22
C TYR A 47 3.24 -1.04 7.27
N LEU A 48 2.94 -0.04 6.43
CA LEU A 48 3.92 0.48 5.48
C LEU A 48 5.13 1.09 6.19
N MET A 49 4.88 1.83 7.26
CA MET A 49 5.98 2.40 8.05
C MET A 49 6.85 1.32 8.68
N LYS A 50 6.22 0.24 9.13
CA LYS A 50 6.95 -0.88 9.73
C LYS A 50 7.85 -1.57 8.71
N ILE A 51 7.32 -1.90 7.52
CA ILE A 51 8.14 -2.57 6.50
C ILE A 51 9.18 -1.62 5.90
N SER A 52 8.90 -0.32 5.88
CA SER A 52 9.87 0.67 5.41
C SER A 52 11.11 0.70 6.29
N GLU A 53 10.96 0.46 7.59
CA GLU A 53 12.10 0.40 8.51
C GLU A 53 13.08 -0.71 8.14
N SER A 54 12.61 -1.78 7.53
CA SER A 54 13.48 -2.88 7.10
C SER A 54 14.00 -2.69 5.67
N GLY A 55 13.79 -1.53 5.08
CA GLY A 55 14.27 -1.20 3.73
C GLY A 55 13.32 -1.58 2.62
N ALA A 56 12.10 -2.00 2.94
CA ALA A 56 11.11 -2.37 1.94
C ALA A 56 10.56 -1.14 1.22
N LYS A 57 10.09 -1.36 -0.02
CA LYS A 57 9.43 -0.31 -0.78
C LYS A 57 8.20 -0.88 -1.47
N LEU A 58 7.32 -0.01 -1.92
CA LEU A 58 6.23 -0.38 -2.82
C LEU A 58 6.73 -0.18 -4.25
N ASP A 59 6.85 -1.26 -4.99
CA ASP A 59 7.34 -1.18 -6.38
C ASP A 59 6.29 -0.63 -7.31
N LEU A 60 5.02 -0.97 -7.04
CA LEU A 60 3.91 -0.55 -7.88
C LEU A 60 2.68 -0.32 -7.03
N VAL A 61 1.95 0.74 -7.32
CA VAL A 61 0.65 1.03 -6.74
C VAL A 61 -0.38 1.05 -7.86
N ILE A 62 -1.41 0.22 -7.73
CA ILE A 62 -2.47 0.11 -8.73
C ILE A 62 -3.77 0.65 -8.13
N VAL A 63 -4.43 1.54 -8.86
CA VAL A 63 -5.75 2.04 -8.50
C VAL A 63 -6.74 1.47 -9.51
N THR A 64 -7.65 0.60 -9.04
CA THR A 64 -8.60 -0.07 -9.91
C THR A 64 -9.90 0.69 -10.07
N HIS A 65 -10.21 1.58 -9.13
CA HIS A 65 -11.43 2.38 -9.14
C HIS A 65 -11.07 3.84 -8.86
N ILE A 66 -11.68 4.75 -9.61
CA ILE A 66 -11.49 6.19 -9.42
C ILE A 66 -12.61 6.82 -8.61
N ASP A 67 -13.51 6.02 -8.06
CA ASP A 67 -14.55 6.50 -7.18
C ASP A 67 -13.96 7.04 -5.89
N ARG A 68 -14.61 8.06 -5.32
CA ARG A 68 -14.11 8.73 -4.13
C ARG A 68 -13.77 7.76 -3.00
N ASP A 69 -14.60 6.73 -2.81
CA ASP A 69 -14.43 5.79 -1.71
C ASP A 69 -13.23 4.86 -1.88
N HIS A 70 -12.79 4.64 -3.12
CA HIS A 70 -11.71 3.71 -3.41
C HIS A 70 -10.35 4.39 -3.57
N ILE A 71 -10.35 5.70 -3.82
CA ILE A 71 -9.11 6.43 -4.08
C ILE A 71 -8.60 7.22 -2.87
N ASN A 72 -9.47 7.48 -1.90
CA ASN A 72 -9.10 8.36 -0.78
C ASN A 72 -7.93 7.84 0.04
N GLY A 73 -7.84 6.53 0.26
CA GLY A 73 -6.70 5.95 0.99
C GLY A 73 -5.39 6.14 0.26
N ILE A 74 -5.36 5.87 -1.05
CA ILE A 74 -4.17 6.08 -1.88
C ILE A 74 -3.81 7.55 -1.93
N LYS A 75 -4.81 8.43 -2.11
CA LYS A 75 -4.58 9.86 -2.15
C LYS A 75 -3.94 10.35 -0.86
N LYS A 76 -4.44 9.88 0.29
CA LYS A 76 -3.87 10.24 1.59
C LYS A 76 -2.44 9.75 1.73
N LEU A 77 -2.18 8.52 1.29
CA LEU A 77 -0.82 7.97 1.29
C LEU A 77 0.13 8.86 0.49
N LEU A 78 -0.25 9.20 -0.73
CA LEU A 78 0.62 10.02 -1.59
C LEU A 78 0.83 11.42 -1.01
N GLU A 79 -0.19 12.02 -0.43
CA GLU A 79 -0.08 13.34 0.19
C GLU A 79 0.87 13.31 1.40
N GLU A 80 0.73 12.31 2.27
CA GLU A 80 1.56 12.21 3.47
C GLU A 80 2.98 11.75 3.15
N ASN A 81 3.12 10.94 2.11
CA ASN A 81 4.43 10.41 1.73
C ASN A 81 5.37 11.52 1.22
N GLY A 82 4.81 12.52 0.56
CA GLY A 82 5.58 13.68 0.10
C GLY A 82 6.53 13.33 -1.04
N ASN A 83 7.76 13.83 -0.95
CA ASN A 83 8.74 13.71 -2.02
C ASN A 83 9.26 12.28 -2.15
N SER A 84 9.32 11.76 -3.38
CA SER A 84 9.81 10.41 -3.65
C SER A 84 11.27 10.19 -3.26
N LYS A 85 12.08 11.25 -3.19
CA LYS A 85 13.49 11.17 -2.78
C LYS A 85 13.65 11.05 -1.27
N CYS A 86 12.69 11.59 -0.51
CA CYS A 86 12.69 11.53 0.95
C CYS A 86 11.30 11.18 1.43
N PRO A 87 10.82 9.96 1.16
CA PRO A 87 9.46 9.58 1.54
C PRO A 87 9.32 9.47 3.05
N LYS A 88 8.21 9.98 3.57
CA LYS A 88 7.94 9.94 5.01
C LYS A 88 7.34 8.61 5.46
N ILE A 89 6.67 7.91 4.55
CA ILE A 89 5.98 6.65 4.85
C ILE A 89 6.76 5.48 4.27
N ILE A 90 6.90 5.43 2.95
CA ILE A 90 7.58 4.35 2.26
C ILE A 90 7.98 4.80 0.86
N GLU A 91 9.08 4.28 0.35
CA GLU A 91 9.48 4.55 -1.03
C GLU A 91 8.49 3.89 -1.98
N ILE A 92 8.09 4.63 -3.02
CA ILE A 92 7.15 4.14 -4.05
C ILE A 92 7.83 4.24 -5.41
N GLY A 93 7.86 3.11 -6.15
CA GLY A 93 8.45 3.06 -7.48
C GLY A 93 7.55 3.69 -8.53
N GLU A 94 6.36 3.13 -8.73
CA GLU A 94 5.40 3.61 -9.73
C GLU A 94 3.98 3.58 -9.18
N VAL A 95 3.15 4.44 -9.73
CA VAL A 95 1.72 4.47 -9.43
C VAL A 95 0.90 4.21 -10.67
#